data_39789e5b40178100db01c9e8134cf6ee
#
_entry.id   39789e5b40178100db01c9e8134cf6ee
#
_cell.length_a   1.000
_cell.length_b   1.000
_cell.length_c   1.000
_cell.angle_alpha   90.00
_cell.angle_beta   90.00
_cell.angle_gamma   90.00
#
_symmetry.space_group_name_H-M   'P 1'
#
loop_
_entity.id
_entity.type
_entity.pdbx_description
1 polymer ?
#
loop_
_entity_poly.entity_id
_entity_poly.type
_entity_poly.pdbx_seq_one_letter_code
_entity_poly.pdbx_strand_id
1 'polypeptide(L)'
;MKTLVHVVSCISFLAVAAMAADLGGDVPQAPLPAQILSAKRVFIAYSGAENLSFPLMTVFSGKSDRVYNEFYALLKEWGRYELVGAPADADLVFEIGQEFTGLRAPEVGRVRLDIRDPRSNVLLWSLHEYVRAALFQEHRDRNLDQAMAVIVDGLKDLVAAPAGRP
;
A
#
# COMPACT_ATOMS: atom_id res chain seq x y z
N MET A 1 32.87 76.53 9.31
CA MET A 1 31.53 76.05 9.69
C MET A 1 31.09 75.14 8.56
N LYS A 2 31.12 73.80 8.77
CA LYS A 2 30.83 72.78 7.77
C LYS A 2 29.51 72.10 8.14
N THR A 3 28.47 72.34 7.37
CA THR A 3 27.17 71.74 7.51
C THR A 3 27.18 70.32 6.86
N LEU A 4 26.96 69.30 7.67
CA LEU A 4 26.90 67.93 7.26
C LEU A 4 25.45 67.60 6.87
N VAL A 5 25.22 67.32 5.61
CA VAL A 5 23.92 66.89 5.08
C VAL A 5 23.86 65.33 5.15
N HIS A 6 22.96 64.87 6.02
CA HIS A 6 22.65 63.42 6.09
C HIS A 6 21.58 63.08 5.04
N VAL A 7 21.99 62.31 4.05
CA VAL A 7 21.05 61.70 3.11
C VAL A 7 20.59 60.37 3.70
N VAL A 8 19.34 60.33 4.13
CA VAL A 8 18.68 59.11 4.58
C VAL A 8 18.13 58.40 3.33
N SER A 9 18.79 57.33 2.94
CA SER A 9 18.33 56.44 1.84
C SER A 9 17.28 55.46 2.38
N CYS A 10 16.01 55.71 2.08
CA CYS A 10 14.92 54.77 2.33
C CYS A 10 14.98 53.64 1.29
N ILE A 11 15.49 52.51 1.70
CA ILE A 11 15.39 51.28 0.89
C ILE A 11 14.00 50.66 1.17
N SER A 12 13.09 50.87 0.23
CA SER A 12 11.78 50.21 0.25
C SER A 12 11.95 48.73 -0.17
N PHE A 13 11.91 47.83 0.80
CA PHE A 13 11.78 46.39 0.54
C PHE A 13 10.38 46.14 0.00
N LEU A 14 10.23 45.92 -1.31
CA LEU A 14 9.05 45.31 -1.89
C LEU A 14 9.05 43.80 -1.50
N ALA A 15 8.23 43.45 -0.51
CA ALA A 15 7.90 42.06 -0.23
C ALA A 15 7.01 41.55 -1.36
N VAL A 16 7.60 40.83 -2.30
CA VAL A 16 6.84 40.04 -3.25
C VAL A 16 6.35 38.82 -2.49
N ALA A 17 5.10 38.86 -2.02
CA ALA A 17 4.40 37.70 -1.55
C ALA A 17 4.19 36.78 -2.77
N ALA A 18 5.05 35.77 -2.91
CA ALA A 18 4.81 34.67 -3.83
C ALA A 18 3.55 33.93 -3.34
N MET A 19 2.41 34.18 -3.97
CA MET A 19 1.26 33.30 -3.89
C MET A 19 1.69 32.00 -4.55
N ALA A 20 2.12 31.02 -3.75
CA ALA A 20 2.17 29.63 -4.16
C ALA A 20 0.71 29.24 -4.40
N ALA A 21 0.27 29.30 -5.66
CA ALA A 21 -0.97 28.68 -6.06
C ALA A 21 -0.84 27.19 -5.71
N ASP A 22 -1.68 26.76 -4.78
CA ASP A 22 -1.86 25.35 -4.47
C ASP A 22 -2.40 24.67 -5.74
N LEU A 23 -1.47 24.11 -6.54
CA LEU A 23 -1.78 23.32 -7.72
C LEU A 23 -2.24 21.91 -7.36
N GLY A 24 -2.51 21.65 -6.09
CA GLY A 24 -3.18 20.46 -5.60
C GLY A 24 -4.65 20.46 -5.99
N GLY A 25 -4.94 20.56 -7.28
CA GLY A 25 -6.29 20.30 -7.77
C GLY A 25 -6.71 18.94 -7.25
N ASP A 26 -7.83 18.90 -6.52
CA ASP A 26 -8.45 17.69 -6.01
C ASP A 26 -8.70 16.74 -7.19
N VAL A 27 -7.77 15.78 -7.41
CA VAL A 27 -7.91 14.82 -8.50
C VAL A 27 -9.11 13.94 -8.15
N PRO A 28 -10.17 13.93 -8.97
CA PRO A 28 -11.35 13.14 -8.66
C PRO A 28 -10.94 11.67 -8.44
N GLN A 29 -11.25 11.15 -7.27
CA GLN A 29 -10.96 9.76 -6.96
C GLN A 29 -11.85 8.85 -7.83
N ALA A 30 -11.25 7.88 -8.51
CA ALA A 30 -12.00 6.90 -9.28
C ALA A 30 -13.00 6.14 -8.38
N PRO A 31 -14.23 5.90 -8.85
CA PRO A 31 -15.21 5.16 -8.05
C PRO A 31 -14.73 3.73 -7.81
N LEU A 32 -14.88 3.28 -6.57
CA LEU A 32 -14.58 1.90 -6.21
C LEU A 32 -15.57 0.94 -6.89
N PRO A 33 -15.10 -0.16 -7.50
CA PRO A 33 -15.99 -1.17 -8.07
C PRO A 33 -16.98 -1.70 -7.05
N ALA A 34 -18.28 -1.62 -7.35
CA ALA A 34 -19.36 -2.02 -6.43
C ALA A 34 -19.24 -3.48 -5.96
N GLN A 35 -18.64 -4.34 -6.78
CA GLN A 35 -18.38 -5.74 -6.46
C GLN A 35 -17.49 -5.89 -5.21
N ILE A 36 -16.49 -5.01 -5.02
CA ILE A 36 -15.62 -5.02 -3.84
C ILE A 36 -16.40 -4.74 -2.56
N LEU A 37 -17.35 -3.79 -2.63
CA LEU A 37 -18.17 -3.40 -1.48
C LEU A 37 -19.20 -4.45 -1.09
N SER A 38 -19.76 -5.16 -2.08
CA SER A 38 -20.85 -6.12 -1.90
C SER A 38 -20.40 -7.56 -1.63
N ALA A 39 -19.13 -7.87 -1.85
CA ALA A 39 -18.58 -9.21 -1.70
C ALA A 39 -18.71 -9.75 -0.26
N LYS A 40 -19.04 -11.03 -0.16
CA LYS A 40 -19.16 -11.78 1.10
C LYS A 40 -18.22 -12.98 1.13
N ARG A 41 -17.97 -13.62 -0.02
CA ARG A 41 -17.15 -14.82 -0.13
C ARG A 41 -15.87 -14.49 -0.89
N VAL A 42 -14.73 -14.91 -0.33
CA VAL A 42 -13.42 -14.62 -0.88
C VAL A 42 -12.60 -15.91 -0.99
N PHE A 43 -12.01 -16.11 -2.15
CA PHE A 43 -10.95 -17.09 -2.34
C PHE A 43 -9.60 -16.40 -2.24
N ILE A 44 -8.67 -16.95 -1.44
CA ILE A 44 -7.31 -16.42 -1.33
C ILE A 44 -6.42 -17.23 -2.27
N ALA A 45 -5.82 -16.54 -3.22
CA ALA A 45 -4.79 -17.09 -4.10
C ALA A 45 -3.41 -16.61 -3.66
N TYR A 46 -2.39 -17.40 -3.94
CA TYR A 46 -1.00 -17.04 -3.71
C TYR A 46 -0.27 -16.92 -5.05
N SER A 47 0.20 -15.71 -5.38
CA SER A 47 0.95 -15.47 -6.61
C SER A 47 2.41 -15.93 -6.52
N GLY A 48 2.81 -16.43 -5.35
CA GLY A 48 4.20 -16.78 -5.10
C GLY A 48 5.07 -15.58 -4.77
N ALA A 49 6.37 -15.82 -4.82
CA ALA A 49 7.37 -14.78 -4.67
C ALA A 49 8.03 -14.55 -6.03
N GLU A 50 7.72 -13.43 -6.65
CA GLU A 50 8.27 -13.06 -7.95
C GLU A 50 9.71 -12.51 -7.81
N ASN A 51 10.54 -12.73 -8.85
CA ASN A 51 11.95 -12.28 -8.94
C ASN A 51 12.92 -12.98 -7.98
N LEU A 52 12.86 -14.31 -7.91
CA LEU A 52 13.74 -15.14 -7.11
C LEU A 52 15.14 -15.34 -7.74
N SER A 53 15.89 -14.26 -7.98
CA SER A 53 17.34 -14.36 -8.19
C SER A 53 18.10 -14.62 -6.88
N PHE A 54 17.41 -14.49 -5.74
CA PHE A 54 17.91 -14.82 -4.40
C PHE A 54 16.90 -15.70 -3.68
N PRO A 55 17.32 -16.73 -2.94
CA PRO A 55 16.39 -17.52 -2.16
C PRO A 55 15.79 -16.64 -1.06
N LEU A 56 14.49 -16.31 -1.18
CA LEU A 56 13.71 -15.56 -0.17
C LEU A 56 13.86 -16.13 1.24
N MET A 57 14.12 -17.43 1.35
CA MET A 57 14.38 -18.12 2.60
C MET A 57 15.55 -17.54 3.40
N THR A 58 16.45 -16.76 2.77
CA THR A 58 17.58 -16.11 3.46
C THR A 58 17.27 -14.69 3.91
N VAL A 59 16.20 -14.07 3.37
CA VAL A 59 15.82 -12.68 3.68
C VAL A 59 14.86 -12.63 4.85
N PHE A 60 13.85 -13.49 4.84
CA PHE A 60 12.85 -13.61 5.89
C PHE A 60 12.87 -15.01 6.51
N SER A 61 12.45 -15.12 7.76
CA SER A 61 12.26 -16.42 8.41
C SER A 61 10.97 -17.09 7.93
N GLY A 62 10.90 -18.40 8.10
CA GLY A 62 9.72 -19.19 7.80
C GLY A 62 9.76 -19.83 6.42
N LYS A 63 8.59 -20.35 6.01
CA LYS A 63 8.41 -21.04 4.73
C LYS A 63 8.04 -20.03 3.64
N SER A 64 8.14 -20.46 2.39
CA SER A 64 7.78 -19.65 1.21
C SER A 64 6.31 -19.20 1.19
N ASP A 65 5.43 -19.92 1.90
CA ASP A 65 4.00 -19.64 2.01
C ASP A 65 3.62 -18.78 3.24
N ARG A 66 4.61 -18.20 3.97
CA ARG A 66 4.40 -17.39 5.17
C ARG A 66 3.40 -16.26 4.91
N VAL A 67 3.62 -15.46 3.87
CA VAL A 67 2.76 -14.32 3.52
C VAL A 67 1.31 -14.77 3.28
N TYR A 68 1.11 -15.89 2.59
CA TYR A 68 -0.21 -16.47 2.38
C TYR A 68 -0.89 -16.87 3.70
N ASN A 69 -0.17 -17.59 4.57
CA ASN A 69 -0.72 -18.07 5.84
C ASN A 69 -1.02 -16.93 6.81
N GLU A 70 -0.18 -15.92 6.89
CA GLU A 70 -0.40 -14.73 7.71
C GLU A 70 -1.60 -13.92 7.21
N PHE A 71 -1.69 -13.70 5.89
CA PHE A 71 -2.83 -13.00 5.30
C PHE A 71 -4.14 -13.75 5.55
N TYR A 72 -4.15 -15.08 5.38
CA TYR A 72 -5.29 -15.92 5.71
C TYR A 72 -5.71 -15.76 7.17
N ALA A 73 -4.76 -15.78 8.11
CA ALA A 73 -5.03 -15.63 9.53
C ALA A 73 -5.64 -14.26 9.86
N LEU A 74 -5.09 -13.17 9.31
CA LEU A 74 -5.59 -11.81 9.50
C LEU A 74 -7.01 -11.63 8.94
N LEU A 75 -7.30 -12.19 7.76
CA LEU A 75 -8.66 -12.13 7.19
C LEU A 75 -9.66 -12.95 8.00
N LYS A 76 -9.24 -14.10 8.50
CA LYS A 76 -10.07 -14.94 9.36
C LYS A 76 -10.39 -14.28 10.69
N GLU A 77 -9.42 -13.60 11.30
CA GLU A 77 -9.59 -12.81 12.51
C GLU A 77 -10.56 -11.64 12.29
N TRP A 78 -10.42 -10.93 11.16
CA TRP A 78 -11.32 -9.85 10.81
C TRP A 78 -12.77 -10.30 10.66
N GLY A 79 -13.01 -11.51 10.13
CA GLY A 79 -14.33 -12.14 10.10
C GLY A 79 -15.35 -11.48 9.16
N ARG A 80 -14.93 -10.54 8.29
CA ARG A 80 -15.82 -9.88 7.32
C ARG A 80 -16.26 -10.81 6.21
N TYR A 81 -15.36 -11.71 5.77
CA TYR A 81 -15.54 -12.58 4.62
C TYR A 81 -15.65 -14.03 5.02
N GLU A 82 -16.50 -14.76 4.32
CA GLU A 82 -16.43 -16.22 4.26
C GLU A 82 -15.27 -16.61 3.34
N LEU A 83 -14.27 -17.32 3.88
CA LEU A 83 -13.14 -17.81 3.10
C LEU A 83 -13.50 -19.15 2.47
N VAL A 84 -13.54 -19.20 1.13
CA VAL A 84 -13.94 -20.39 0.37
C VAL A 84 -12.73 -21.12 -0.21
N GLY A 85 -12.90 -22.43 -0.48
CA GLY A 85 -11.83 -23.30 -0.94
C GLY A 85 -11.63 -23.31 -2.46
N ALA A 86 -12.53 -22.70 -3.25
CA ALA A 86 -12.43 -22.67 -4.69
C ALA A 86 -12.79 -21.28 -5.24
N PRO A 87 -12.10 -20.81 -6.29
CA PRO A 87 -12.40 -19.49 -6.88
C PRO A 87 -13.81 -19.43 -7.50
N ALA A 88 -14.37 -20.57 -7.95
CA ALA A 88 -15.71 -20.63 -8.50
C ALA A 88 -16.82 -20.30 -7.48
N ASP A 89 -16.55 -20.50 -6.19
CA ASP A 89 -17.47 -20.24 -5.09
C ASP A 89 -17.34 -18.82 -4.52
N ALA A 90 -16.36 -18.05 -5.00
CA ALA A 90 -16.02 -16.73 -4.49
C ALA A 90 -16.74 -15.60 -5.24
N ASP A 91 -16.98 -14.51 -4.53
CA ASP A 91 -17.39 -13.23 -5.11
C ASP A 91 -16.17 -12.41 -5.56
N LEU A 92 -15.01 -12.60 -4.89
CA LEU A 92 -13.72 -12.01 -5.23
C LEU A 92 -12.59 -13.02 -5.03
N VAL A 93 -11.52 -12.85 -5.80
CA VAL A 93 -10.22 -13.48 -5.56
C VAL A 93 -9.28 -12.44 -4.98
N PHE A 94 -8.70 -12.75 -3.82
CA PHE A 94 -7.62 -12.00 -3.19
C PHE A 94 -6.30 -12.71 -3.48
N GLU A 95 -5.55 -12.17 -4.42
CA GLU A 95 -4.25 -12.72 -4.81
C GLU A 95 -3.15 -11.98 -4.03
N ILE A 96 -2.60 -12.67 -3.02
CA ILE A 96 -1.52 -12.13 -2.19
C ILE A 96 -0.18 -12.62 -2.70
N GLY A 97 0.79 -11.73 -2.78
CA GLY A 97 2.14 -12.07 -3.21
C GLY A 97 3.20 -11.20 -2.57
N GLN A 98 4.44 -11.64 -2.71
CA GLN A 98 5.61 -10.90 -2.26
C GLN A 98 6.60 -10.76 -3.40
N GLU A 99 7.08 -9.55 -3.61
CA GLU A 99 8.16 -9.25 -4.55
C GLU A 99 9.42 -8.88 -3.78
N PHE A 100 10.56 -9.33 -4.27
CA PHE A 100 11.85 -8.98 -3.70
C PHE A 100 12.53 -7.93 -4.59
N THR A 101 12.97 -6.82 -4.02
CA THR A 101 13.57 -5.69 -4.76
C THR A 101 15.09 -5.61 -4.61
N GLY A 102 15.67 -6.33 -3.66
CA GLY A 102 17.11 -6.40 -3.40
C GLY A 102 17.51 -5.90 -2.01
N LEU A 103 18.71 -6.27 -1.56
CA LEU A 103 19.22 -5.90 -0.21
C LEU A 103 19.88 -4.50 -0.15
N ARG A 104 20.04 -3.82 -1.28
CA ARG A 104 20.75 -2.53 -1.36
C ARG A 104 19.85 -1.30 -1.38
N ALA A 105 18.55 -1.52 -1.48
CA ALA A 105 17.55 -0.45 -1.44
C ALA A 105 17.12 -0.16 0.02
N PRO A 106 16.46 0.96 0.32
CA PRO A 106 15.84 1.21 1.61
C PRO A 106 14.73 0.19 1.92
N GLU A 107 14.18 -0.47 0.89
CA GLU A 107 13.22 -1.58 1.00
C GLU A 107 13.83 -2.87 0.45
N VAL A 108 13.55 -3.99 1.12
CA VAL A 108 13.96 -5.33 0.66
C VAL A 108 12.94 -5.97 -0.26
N GLY A 109 11.74 -5.45 -0.31
CA GLY A 109 10.65 -5.97 -1.14
C GLY A 109 9.34 -5.24 -0.89
N ARG A 110 8.29 -5.79 -1.46
CA ARG A 110 6.91 -5.33 -1.20
C ARG A 110 5.95 -6.51 -1.09
N VAL A 111 4.92 -6.33 -0.29
CA VAL A 111 3.75 -7.19 -0.30
C VAL A 111 2.72 -6.55 -1.21
N ARG A 112 2.06 -7.36 -2.04
CA ARG A 112 1.01 -6.92 -2.96
C ARG A 112 -0.24 -7.77 -2.77
N LEU A 113 -1.37 -7.10 -2.70
CA LEU A 113 -2.70 -7.70 -2.72
C LEU A 113 -3.44 -7.22 -3.97
N ASP A 114 -3.71 -8.13 -4.88
CA ASP A 114 -4.55 -7.89 -6.04
C ASP A 114 -5.96 -8.44 -5.80
N ILE A 115 -6.96 -7.61 -6.02
CA ILE A 115 -8.37 -7.98 -5.92
C ILE A 115 -8.91 -8.19 -7.32
N ARG A 116 -9.35 -9.42 -7.62
CA ARG A 116 -9.81 -9.81 -8.96
C ARG A 116 -11.24 -10.31 -8.96
N ASP A 117 -11.90 -10.11 -10.09
CA ASP A 117 -13.16 -10.79 -10.40
C ASP A 117 -12.87 -12.27 -10.73
N PRO A 118 -13.49 -13.23 -10.01
CA PRO A 118 -13.24 -14.65 -10.23
C PRO A 118 -13.68 -15.17 -11.62
N ARG A 119 -14.61 -14.48 -12.29
CA ARG A 119 -15.17 -14.92 -13.57
C ARG A 119 -14.35 -14.43 -14.77
N SER A 120 -13.97 -13.17 -14.74
CA SER A 120 -13.24 -12.51 -15.85
C SER A 120 -11.75 -12.46 -15.63
N ASN A 121 -11.27 -12.71 -14.40
CA ASN A 121 -9.90 -12.52 -13.95
C ASN A 121 -9.39 -11.07 -14.10
N VAL A 122 -10.31 -10.12 -14.25
CA VAL A 122 -9.96 -8.70 -14.34
C VAL A 122 -9.49 -8.20 -12.97
N LEU A 123 -8.39 -7.47 -12.97
CA LEU A 123 -7.91 -6.77 -11.78
C LEU A 123 -8.86 -5.60 -11.47
N LEU A 124 -9.52 -5.66 -10.33
CA LEU A 124 -10.44 -4.63 -9.86
C LEU A 124 -9.74 -3.56 -9.02
N TRP A 125 -8.77 -3.99 -8.20
CA TRP A 125 -8.00 -3.11 -7.31
C TRP A 125 -6.67 -3.74 -6.93
N SER A 126 -5.71 -2.91 -6.55
CA SER A 126 -4.42 -3.38 -6.04
C SER A 126 -3.97 -2.54 -4.85
N LEU A 127 -3.52 -3.20 -3.81
CA LEU A 127 -2.86 -2.60 -2.65
C LEU A 127 -1.43 -3.14 -2.58
N HIS A 128 -0.50 -2.30 -2.17
CA HIS A 128 0.87 -2.76 -1.93
C HIS A 128 1.50 -1.97 -0.78
N GLU A 129 2.43 -2.62 -0.09
CA GLU A 129 3.21 -2.02 0.97
C GLU A 129 4.67 -2.48 0.88
N TYR A 130 5.59 -1.55 1.07
CA TYR A 130 7.01 -1.82 1.03
C TYR A 130 7.52 -2.37 2.36
N VAL A 131 8.38 -3.38 2.27
CA VAL A 131 9.04 -3.95 3.44
C VAL A 131 10.40 -3.27 3.63
N ARG A 132 10.55 -2.53 4.72
CA ARG A 132 11.78 -1.80 5.01
C ARG A 132 12.96 -2.75 5.20
N ALA A 133 14.12 -2.36 4.69
CA ALA A 133 15.37 -3.06 4.92
C ALA A 133 15.78 -2.99 6.41
N ALA A 134 16.42 -4.05 6.88
CA ALA A 134 17.07 -4.09 8.19
C ALA A 134 18.27 -5.03 8.15
N LEU A 135 19.28 -4.77 8.97
CA LEU A 135 20.48 -5.59 9.04
C LEU A 135 20.17 -6.98 9.61
N PHE A 136 19.38 -7.04 10.67
CA PHE A 136 19.05 -8.28 11.35
C PHE A 136 17.77 -8.89 10.80
N GLN A 137 17.75 -10.20 10.65
CA GLN A 137 16.61 -10.96 10.12
C GLN A 137 15.33 -10.71 10.93
N GLU A 138 15.42 -10.73 12.27
CA GLU A 138 14.29 -10.46 13.16
C GLU A 138 13.62 -9.10 12.90
N HIS A 139 14.40 -8.07 12.57
CA HIS A 139 13.85 -6.76 12.23
C HIS A 139 13.20 -6.76 10.85
N ARG A 140 13.76 -7.51 9.87
CA ARG A 140 13.12 -7.68 8.56
C ARG A 140 11.80 -8.43 8.69
N ASP A 141 11.76 -9.46 9.53
CA ASP A 141 10.56 -10.23 9.82
C ASP A 141 9.45 -9.35 10.41
N ARG A 142 9.78 -8.51 11.41
CA ARG A 142 8.83 -7.54 11.96
C ARG A 142 8.35 -6.52 10.94
N ASN A 143 9.23 -6.06 10.05
CA ASN A 143 8.85 -5.14 8.98
C ASN A 143 7.90 -5.80 7.97
N LEU A 144 8.06 -7.10 7.71
CA LEU A 144 7.14 -7.88 6.88
C LEU A 144 5.76 -7.98 7.56
N ASP A 145 5.73 -8.36 8.84
CA ASP A 145 4.48 -8.45 9.61
C ASP A 145 3.75 -7.10 9.65
N GLN A 146 4.49 -6.00 9.79
CA GLN A 146 3.94 -4.65 9.73
C GLN A 146 3.37 -4.32 8.35
N ALA A 147 4.06 -4.67 7.27
CA ALA A 147 3.58 -4.46 5.92
C ALA A 147 2.28 -5.25 5.66
N MET A 148 2.19 -6.48 6.17
CA MET A 148 0.97 -7.28 6.11
C MET A 148 -0.20 -6.63 6.86
N ALA A 149 0.05 -6.11 8.06
CA ALA A 149 -0.98 -5.40 8.82
C ALA A 149 -1.48 -4.16 8.07
N VAL A 150 -0.58 -3.37 7.48
CA VAL A 150 -0.93 -2.18 6.67
C VAL A 150 -1.78 -2.55 5.46
N ILE A 151 -1.46 -3.65 4.76
CA ILE A 151 -2.28 -4.16 3.64
C ILE A 151 -3.70 -4.49 4.09
N VAL A 152 -3.84 -5.20 5.22
CA VAL A 152 -5.17 -5.57 5.74
C VAL A 152 -5.94 -4.35 6.23
N ASP A 153 -5.29 -3.39 6.87
CA ASP A 153 -5.92 -2.15 7.29
C ASP A 153 -6.33 -1.29 6.09
N GLY A 154 -5.50 -1.18 5.05
CA GLY A 154 -5.87 -0.55 3.79
C GLY A 154 -7.07 -1.23 3.10
N LEU A 155 -7.17 -2.57 3.19
CA LEU A 155 -8.34 -3.30 2.70
C LEU A 155 -9.59 -2.99 3.53
N LYS A 156 -9.47 -2.87 4.87
CA LYS A 156 -10.59 -2.47 5.75
C LYS A 156 -11.08 -1.07 5.42
N ASP A 157 -10.17 -0.12 5.24
CA ASP A 157 -10.49 1.26 4.87
C ASP A 157 -11.16 1.32 3.51
N LEU A 158 -10.65 0.55 2.53
CA LEU A 158 -11.21 0.47 1.19
C LEU A 158 -12.69 0.06 1.21
N VAL A 159 -13.06 -0.94 2.02
CA VAL A 159 -14.43 -1.45 2.07
C VAL A 159 -15.32 -0.72 3.09
N ALA A 160 -14.75 0.08 3.97
CA ALA A 160 -15.48 0.98 4.87
C ALA A 160 -15.81 2.31 4.20
N ALA A 161 -15.14 2.66 3.10
CA ALA A 161 -15.39 3.89 2.38
C ALA A 161 -16.86 3.95 1.92
N PRO A 162 -17.60 5.03 2.22
CA PRO A 162 -18.99 5.16 1.77
C PRO A 162 -19.01 5.12 0.25
N ALA A 163 -19.86 4.26 -0.32
CA ALA A 163 -20.08 4.15 -1.76
C ALA A 163 -20.46 5.53 -2.31
N GLY A 164 -19.49 6.22 -2.94
CA GLY A 164 -19.71 7.45 -3.68
C GLY A 164 -20.16 8.65 -2.83
N ARG A 165 -19.21 9.52 -2.45
CA ARG A 165 -19.56 10.93 -2.41
C ARG A 165 -19.52 11.42 -3.86
N PRO A 166 -20.63 11.99 -4.37
CA PRO A 166 -20.67 12.62 -5.69
C PRO A 166 -19.74 13.84 -5.73
#